data_d6e2c32e1427b9b3d9c29f0efa0e6456
#
_entry.id   d6e2c32e1427b9b3d9c29f0efa0e6456
#
_cell.length_a   1.000
_cell.length_b   1.000
_cell.length_c   1.000
_cell.angle_alpha   90.00
_cell.angle_beta   90.00
_cell.angle_gamma   90.00
#
_symmetry.space_group_name_H-M   'P 1'
#
loop_
_entity.id
_entity.type
_entity.pdbx_description
1 polymer ?
#
loop_
_entity_poly.entity_id
_entity_poly.type
_entity_poly.pdbx_seq_one_letter_code
_entity_poly.pdbx_strand_id
1 'polypeptide(L)'
;LVVEKTELFGGTSALSGGGIWIPLNYDQKTAGIKDDLETAFGYMKRCVRGMATDDRVLAYVETASKMAEYLRQIGIPYRAMAKYADYYPHIEGSKPGGRTMDPVDFNAARLGLTALETMRPGPPGNQLFGRMSISAFEAHSMLSRELKSRFTILGIMLKYFLDYPWRNKTRRDRRMTGGQALVAGLLTAANKAGVEMWCNSPLKELVQDASGRVTGVIVERNGQRQQINARRGVLLGAGGFERNQEMRDQYLNKPTKAEWTATPVGGNTGDAHRAGQAVGAQLALMDWSWGVPTMDVPKEPAFRGIFVERSLPGCMVVNSKG
;
A
#
# COMPACT_ATOMS: atom_id res chain seq x y z
N LEU A 1 -20.91 -0.16 -2.12
CA LEU A 1 -20.51 0.93 -1.21
C LEU A 1 -19.13 0.64 -0.62
N VAL A 2 -18.29 1.67 -0.52
CA VAL A 2 -17.03 1.66 0.23
C VAL A 2 -17.11 2.74 1.29
N VAL A 3 -16.73 2.40 2.53
CA VAL A 3 -16.68 3.37 3.63
C VAL A 3 -15.24 3.50 4.12
N GLU A 4 -14.84 4.72 4.38
CA GLU A 4 -13.55 5.10 4.95
C GLU A 4 -13.79 5.84 6.27
N LYS A 5 -13.05 5.45 7.30
CA LYS A 5 -13.15 6.03 8.63
C LYS A 5 -12.70 7.49 8.70
N THR A 6 -11.61 7.79 7.98
CA THR A 6 -11.00 9.12 7.97
C THR A 6 -11.60 10.02 6.89
N GLU A 7 -11.18 11.25 6.84
CA GLU A 7 -11.60 12.24 5.83
C GLU A 7 -11.05 11.95 4.42
N LEU A 8 -10.04 11.04 4.28
CA LEU A 8 -9.33 10.80 3.04
C LEU A 8 -9.20 9.32 2.72
N PHE A 9 -9.54 8.93 1.51
CA PHE A 9 -9.32 7.59 0.98
C PHE A 9 -7.83 7.29 0.77
N GLY A 10 -7.49 6.02 0.84
CA GLY A 10 -6.19 5.48 0.46
C GLY A 10 -5.35 4.93 1.59
N GLY A 11 -5.65 5.29 2.84
CA GLY A 11 -4.99 4.72 4.01
C GLY A 11 -3.46 4.68 3.88
N THR A 12 -2.85 3.60 4.36
CA THR A 12 -1.40 3.34 4.26
C THR A 12 -0.95 3.07 2.82
N SER A 13 -1.83 2.52 1.98
CA SER A 13 -1.52 2.26 0.57
C SER A 13 -1.15 3.53 -0.19
N ALA A 14 -1.80 4.65 0.09
CA ALA A 14 -1.47 5.94 -0.52
C ALA A 14 -0.10 6.49 -0.08
N LEU A 15 0.42 6.05 1.07
CA LEU A 15 1.73 6.44 1.59
C LEU A 15 2.85 5.49 1.17
N SER A 16 2.49 4.32 0.65
CA SER A 16 3.44 3.25 0.28
C SER A 16 4.14 3.52 -1.05
N GLY A 17 5.19 2.75 -1.34
CA GLY A 17 5.79 2.68 -2.66
C GLY A 17 4.87 2.07 -3.73
N GLY A 18 3.74 1.46 -3.36
CA GLY A 18 2.79 0.86 -4.28
C GLY A 18 3.24 -0.45 -4.92
N GLY A 19 4.46 -0.90 -4.64
CA GLY A 19 5.01 -2.14 -5.18
C GLY A 19 4.25 -3.37 -4.69
N ILE A 20 4.06 -4.34 -5.58
CA ILE A 20 3.43 -5.63 -5.29
C ILE A 20 4.35 -6.78 -5.72
N TRP A 21 4.36 -7.86 -4.95
CA TRP A 21 5.13 -9.05 -5.29
C TRP A 21 4.24 -10.04 -6.05
N ILE A 22 4.49 -10.21 -7.34
CA ILE A 22 3.67 -11.04 -8.24
C ILE A 22 4.57 -11.97 -9.02
N PRO A 23 4.67 -13.24 -8.63
CA PRO A 23 5.37 -14.23 -9.44
C PRO A 23 4.58 -14.49 -10.73
N LEU A 24 5.26 -14.96 -11.76
CA LEU A 24 4.67 -15.34 -13.05
C LEU A 24 3.86 -14.19 -13.70
N ASN A 25 4.23 -12.94 -13.42
CA ASN A 25 3.50 -11.80 -13.94
C ASN A 25 3.68 -11.60 -15.44
N TYR A 26 2.74 -10.89 -16.06
CA TYR A 26 2.67 -10.68 -17.50
C TYR A 26 3.89 -9.96 -18.11
N ASP A 27 4.65 -9.23 -17.30
CA ASP A 27 5.76 -8.40 -17.78
C ASP A 27 7.14 -9.05 -17.62
N GLN A 28 7.24 -10.19 -16.91
CA GLN A 28 8.50 -10.90 -16.70
C GLN A 28 9.16 -11.33 -18.01
N LYS A 29 8.39 -11.81 -18.97
CA LYS A 29 8.91 -12.22 -20.29
C LYS A 29 9.55 -11.04 -21.01
N THR A 30 8.89 -9.87 -20.99
CA THR A 30 9.39 -8.61 -21.58
C THR A 30 10.67 -8.15 -20.88
N ALA A 31 10.77 -8.36 -19.58
CA ALA A 31 11.95 -8.05 -18.78
C ALA A 31 13.08 -9.10 -18.91
N GLY A 32 12.90 -10.16 -19.72
CA GLY A 32 13.88 -11.22 -19.91
C GLY A 32 14.06 -12.16 -18.71
N ILE A 33 13.06 -12.23 -17.82
CA ILE A 33 13.12 -12.97 -16.56
C ILE A 33 12.36 -14.28 -16.70
N LYS A 34 13.03 -15.38 -16.38
CA LYS A 34 12.41 -16.72 -16.34
C LYS A 34 11.95 -17.02 -14.92
N ASP A 35 10.70 -17.40 -14.79
CA ASP A 35 10.10 -17.88 -13.54
C ASP A 35 9.12 -19.01 -13.84
N ASP A 36 8.88 -19.88 -12.86
CA ASP A 36 7.96 -20.99 -12.95
C ASP A 36 7.20 -21.19 -11.64
N LEU A 37 6.10 -21.94 -11.72
CA LEU A 37 5.20 -22.18 -10.59
C LEU A 37 5.91 -22.88 -9.43
N GLU A 38 6.70 -23.89 -9.71
CA GLU A 38 7.39 -24.71 -8.71
C GLU A 38 8.39 -23.87 -7.92
N THR A 39 9.23 -23.09 -8.62
CA THR A 39 10.22 -22.20 -8.01
C THR A 39 9.53 -21.10 -7.18
N ALA A 40 8.45 -20.49 -7.67
CA ALA A 40 7.73 -19.45 -6.97
C ALA A 40 7.01 -19.98 -5.73
N PHE A 41 6.34 -21.13 -5.85
CA PHE A 41 5.69 -21.82 -4.74
C PHE A 41 6.68 -22.26 -3.66
N GLY A 42 7.78 -22.92 -4.07
CA GLY A 42 8.81 -23.38 -3.15
C GLY A 42 9.46 -22.24 -2.37
N TYR A 43 9.78 -21.11 -3.03
CA TYR A 43 10.27 -19.90 -2.37
C TYR A 43 9.28 -19.38 -1.34
N MET A 44 8.02 -19.19 -1.72
CA MET A 44 7.00 -18.63 -0.83
C MET A 44 6.71 -19.56 0.35
N LYS A 45 6.65 -20.88 0.12
CA LYS A 45 6.48 -21.88 1.18
C LYS A 45 7.60 -21.79 2.23
N ARG A 46 8.85 -21.61 1.79
CA ARG A 46 9.99 -21.41 2.72
C ARG A 46 9.89 -20.08 3.48
N CYS A 47 9.40 -19.02 2.83
CA CYS A 47 9.21 -17.71 3.47
C CYS A 47 8.14 -17.75 4.57
N VAL A 48 7.02 -18.45 4.35
CA VAL A 48 5.91 -18.49 5.33
C VAL A 48 6.15 -19.46 6.48
N ARG A 49 7.16 -20.34 6.41
CA ARG A 49 7.61 -21.20 7.52
C ARG A 49 6.48 -22.00 8.20
N GLY A 50 5.53 -22.51 7.43
CA GLY A 50 4.40 -23.29 7.95
C GLY A 50 3.27 -22.46 8.57
N MET A 51 3.34 -21.13 8.58
CA MET A 51 2.27 -20.25 9.10
C MET A 51 1.09 -20.09 8.16
N ALA A 52 1.21 -20.57 6.94
CA ALA A 52 0.10 -20.71 6.00
C ALA A 52 0.10 -22.11 5.42
N THR A 53 -1.07 -22.64 5.11
CA THR A 53 -1.20 -23.95 4.45
C THR A 53 -0.70 -23.90 3.02
N ASP A 54 -0.22 -25.02 2.50
CA ASP A 54 0.27 -25.14 1.13
C ASP A 54 -0.79 -24.69 0.10
N ASP A 55 -2.06 -25.03 0.33
CA ASP A 55 -3.17 -24.62 -0.55
C ASP A 55 -3.30 -23.10 -0.64
N ARG A 56 -3.13 -22.38 0.47
CA ARG A 56 -3.17 -20.92 0.50
C ARG A 56 -1.98 -20.31 -0.25
N VAL A 57 -0.80 -20.86 -0.07
CA VAL A 57 0.41 -20.43 -0.77
C VAL A 57 0.26 -20.67 -2.27
N LEU A 58 -0.21 -21.86 -2.66
CA LEU A 58 -0.44 -22.20 -4.06
C LEU A 58 -1.50 -21.30 -4.69
N ALA A 59 -2.64 -21.10 -4.02
CA ALA A 59 -3.69 -20.21 -4.48
C ALA A 59 -3.18 -18.79 -4.73
N TYR A 60 -2.30 -18.27 -3.88
CA TYR A 60 -1.66 -16.96 -4.10
C TYR A 60 -0.80 -16.97 -5.37
N VAL A 61 0.11 -17.94 -5.51
CA VAL A 61 1.05 -17.99 -6.64
C VAL A 61 0.30 -18.14 -7.98
N GLU A 62 -0.77 -18.92 -8.02
CA GLU A 62 -1.58 -19.14 -9.23
C GLU A 62 -2.49 -17.96 -9.60
N THR A 63 -2.91 -17.17 -8.60
CA THR A 63 -3.91 -16.12 -8.83
C THR A 63 -3.35 -14.71 -8.84
N ALA A 64 -2.17 -14.48 -8.25
CA ALA A 64 -1.57 -13.16 -8.17
C ALA A 64 -1.34 -12.51 -9.55
N SER A 65 -0.86 -13.29 -10.53
CA SER A 65 -0.68 -12.81 -11.91
C SER A 65 -2.01 -12.45 -12.60
N LYS A 66 -3.08 -13.18 -12.30
CA LYS A 66 -4.44 -12.89 -12.81
C LYS A 66 -4.96 -11.58 -12.22
N MET A 67 -4.70 -11.34 -10.93
CA MET A 67 -5.04 -10.08 -10.27
C MET A 67 -4.28 -8.91 -10.90
N ALA A 68 -2.97 -9.05 -11.15
CA ALA A 68 -2.18 -8.00 -11.81
C ALA A 68 -2.67 -7.71 -13.22
N GLU A 69 -3.07 -8.74 -13.97
CA GLU A 69 -3.68 -8.58 -15.29
C GLU A 69 -5.04 -7.86 -15.22
N TYR A 70 -5.87 -8.20 -14.22
CA TYR A 70 -7.13 -7.49 -13.97
C TYR A 70 -6.89 -6.00 -13.67
N LEU A 71 -5.91 -5.67 -12.82
CA LEU A 71 -5.54 -4.27 -12.56
C LEU A 71 -5.16 -3.55 -13.86
N ARG A 72 -4.39 -4.19 -14.74
CA ARG A 72 -4.02 -3.65 -16.05
C ARG A 72 -5.26 -3.36 -16.90
N GLN A 73 -6.22 -4.28 -16.94
CA GLN A 73 -7.47 -4.14 -17.72
C GLN A 73 -8.34 -2.99 -17.21
N ILE A 74 -8.40 -2.75 -15.91
CA ILE A 74 -9.14 -1.60 -15.34
C ILE A 74 -8.35 -0.28 -15.36
N GLY A 75 -7.18 -0.28 -16.00
CA GLY A 75 -6.37 0.92 -16.24
C GLY A 75 -5.35 1.27 -15.16
N ILE A 76 -4.94 0.26 -14.39
CA ILE A 76 -3.89 0.35 -13.37
C ILE A 76 -2.75 -0.62 -13.75
N PRO A 77 -1.98 -0.31 -14.79
CA PRO A 77 -0.88 -1.17 -15.22
C PRO A 77 0.27 -1.13 -14.23
N TYR A 78 0.94 -2.27 -14.13
CA TYR A 78 2.17 -2.46 -13.38
C TYR A 78 3.29 -2.91 -14.33
N ARG A 79 4.54 -2.66 -13.98
CA ARG A 79 5.72 -3.14 -14.70
C ARG A 79 6.66 -3.89 -13.77
N ALA A 80 7.28 -4.94 -14.26
CA ALA A 80 8.23 -5.74 -13.51
C ALA A 80 9.54 -4.96 -13.25
N MET A 81 10.03 -5.03 -12.03
CA MET A 81 11.31 -4.43 -11.64
C MET A 81 12.44 -5.44 -11.85
N ALA A 82 13.07 -5.38 -13.01
CA ALA A 82 14.09 -6.37 -13.42
C ALA A 82 15.30 -6.49 -12.48
N LYS A 83 15.64 -5.43 -11.76
CA LYS A 83 16.80 -5.35 -10.85
C LYS A 83 16.42 -5.22 -9.37
N TYR A 84 15.18 -5.57 -9.01
CA TYR A 84 14.71 -5.54 -7.64
C TYR A 84 14.55 -6.97 -7.13
N ALA A 85 15.52 -7.42 -6.33
CA ALA A 85 15.56 -8.79 -5.82
C ALA A 85 14.39 -9.09 -4.88
N ASP A 86 14.07 -10.39 -4.75
CA ASP A 86 13.14 -10.83 -3.70
C ASP A 86 13.67 -10.44 -2.32
N TYR A 87 12.75 -10.19 -1.36
CA TYR A 87 13.10 -9.69 -0.02
C TYR A 87 14.07 -10.60 0.76
N TYR A 88 14.03 -11.90 0.49
CA TYR A 88 14.88 -12.90 1.14
C TYR A 88 15.78 -13.59 0.10
N PRO A 89 16.81 -12.89 -0.41
CA PRO A 89 17.64 -13.40 -1.52
C PRO A 89 18.44 -14.64 -1.14
N HIS A 90 18.62 -14.93 0.14
CA HIS A 90 19.29 -16.13 0.67
C HIS A 90 18.39 -17.36 0.70
N ILE A 91 17.08 -17.23 0.50
CA ILE A 91 16.15 -18.35 0.46
C ILE A 91 16.15 -18.95 -0.95
N GLU A 92 16.25 -20.27 -1.01
CA GLU A 92 16.21 -21.01 -2.28
C GLU A 92 14.92 -20.72 -3.07
N GLY A 93 15.06 -20.52 -4.39
CA GLY A 93 13.97 -20.10 -5.27
C GLY A 93 13.79 -18.59 -5.36
N SER A 94 14.60 -17.80 -4.63
CA SER A 94 14.62 -16.34 -4.79
C SER A 94 15.07 -15.94 -6.20
N LYS A 95 14.60 -14.80 -6.67
CA LYS A 95 15.01 -14.22 -7.96
C LYS A 95 15.70 -12.86 -7.73
N PRO A 96 16.72 -12.53 -8.55
CA PRO A 96 17.41 -11.24 -8.48
C PRO A 96 16.54 -10.05 -8.96
N GLY A 97 15.35 -10.35 -9.48
CA GLY A 97 14.39 -9.35 -9.91
C GLY A 97 13.18 -9.94 -10.61
N GLY A 98 12.24 -9.06 -10.97
CA GLY A 98 11.12 -9.36 -11.85
C GLY A 98 9.84 -9.85 -11.20
N ARG A 99 9.86 -10.30 -9.95
CA ARG A 99 8.64 -10.64 -9.21
C ARG A 99 8.00 -9.42 -8.57
N THR A 100 8.80 -8.46 -8.11
CA THR A 100 8.26 -7.18 -7.67
C THR A 100 7.87 -6.34 -8.87
N MET A 101 6.66 -5.83 -8.85
CA MET A 101 6.12 -4.92 -9.84
C MET A 101 5.85 -3.54 -9.23
N ASP A 102 6.12 -2.48 -9.99
CA ASP A 102 5.88 -1.09 -9.62
C ASP A 102 4.72 -0.52 -10.45
N PRO A 103 3.79 0.26 -9.86
CA PRO A 103 2.72 0.85 -10.64
C PRO A 103 3.27 1.82 -11.68
N VAL A 104 2.71 1.78 -12.87
CA VAL A 104 3.01 2.76 -13.91
C VAL A 104 2.41 4.11 -13.50
N ASP A 105 3.10 5.19 -13.86
CA ASP A 105 2.68 6.55 -13.55
C ASP A 105 1.21 6.80 -13.94
N PHE A 106 0.44 7.37 -13.01
CA PHE A 106 -0.96 7.69 -13.23
C PHE A 106 -1.14 9.20 -13.44
N ASN A 107 -1.97 9.58 -14.40
CA ASN A 107 -2.32 10.98 -14.62
C ASN A 107 -3.53 11.37 -13.75
N ALA A 108 -3.30 12.22 -12.75
CA ALA A 108 -4.31 12.68 -11.80
C ALA A 108 -5.52 13.38 -12.45
N ALA A 109 -5.36 13.93 -13.66
CA ALA A 109 -6.48 14.51 -14.39
C ALA A 109 -7.60 13.50 -14.73
N ARG A 110 -7.25 12.20 -14.78
CA ARG A 110 -8.23 11.12 -15.01
C ARG A 110 -9.13 10.88 -13.78
N LEU A 111 -8.62 11.16 -12.59
CA LEU A 111 -9.38 11.06 -11.34
C LEU A 111 -10.34 12.24 -11.17
N GLY A 112 -9.94 13.43 -11.64
CA GLY A 112 -10.66 14.68 -11.44
C GLY A 112 -10.28 15.38 -10.12
N LEU A 113 -10.48 16.69 -10.05
CA LEU A 113 -10.04 17.50 -8.91
C LEU A 113 -10.81 17.17 -7.62
N THR A 114 -12.12 17.02 -7.70
CA THR A 114 -12.96 16.72 -6.52
C THR A 114 -12.56 15.40 -5.85
N ALA A 115 -12.37 14.33 -6.66
CA ALA A 115 -11.93 13.05 -6.13
C ALA A 115 -10.46 13.08 -5.68
N LEU A 116 -9.63 13.93 -6.29
CA LEU A 116 -8.26 14.15 -5.86
C LEU A 116 -8.19 14.77 -4.45
N GLU A 117 -9.10 15.66 -4.11
CA GLU A 117 -9.19 16.28 -2.77
C GLU A 117 -9.57 15.27 -1.69
N THR A 118 -10.37 14.27 -2.01
CA THR A 118 -10.72 13.18 -1.09
C THR A 118 -9.67 12.07 -1.00
N MET A 119 -8.61 12.15 -1.78
CA MET A 119 -7.53 11.18 -1.77
C MET A 119 -6.37 11.65 -0.88
N ARG A 120 -5.88 10.76 -0.01
CA ARG A 120 -4.73 11.02 0.86
C ARG A 120 -3.49 11.40 0.04
N PRO A 121 -2.81 12.51 0.36
CA PRO A 121 -1.55 12.88 -0.28
C PRO A 121 -0.44 11.87 0.07
N GLY A 122 0.54 11.73 -0.80
CA GLY A 122 1.74 10.95 -0.54
C GLY A 122 2.64 11.61 0.51
N PRO A 123 3.52 10.84 1.15
CA PRO A 123 4.44 11.38 2.14
C PRO A 123 5.44 12.33 1.46
N PRO A 124 5.80 13.46 2.09
CA PRO A 124 6.76 14.41 1.51
C PRO A 124 8.11 13.78 1.15
N GLY A 125 8.55 12.77 1.88
CA GLY A 125 9.80 12.05 1.65
C GLY A 125 9.87 11.26 0.34
N ASN A 126 8.72 10.91 -0.23
CA ASN A 126 8.62 10.22 -1.52
C ASN A 126 8.43 11.20 -2.69
N GLN A 127 8.67 12.48 -2.46
CA GLN A 127 8.49 13.53 -3.46
C GLN A 127 9.71 14.43 -3.49
N LEU A 128 10.19 14.77 -4.69
CA LEU A 128 11.26 15.74 -4.86
C LEU A 128 10.76 17.11 -4.39
N PHE A 129 11.48 17.70 -3.43
CA PHE A 129 11.09 18.94 -2.72
C PHE A 129 9.67 18.91 -2.10
N GLY A 130 9.21 17.72 -1.71
CA GLY A 130 7.90 17.53 -1.08
C GLY A 130 6.69 17.81 -2.00
N ARG A 131 6.88 17.82 -3.32
CA ARG A 131 5.83 18.21 -4.30
C ARG A 131 5.79 17.37 -5.56
N MET A 132 6.96 17.03 -6.12
CA MET A 132 7.08 16.37 -7.42
C MET A 132 7.21 14.87 -7.22
N SER A 133 6.35 14.10 -7.84
CA SER A 133 6.32 12.64 -7.71
C SER A 133 7.57 12.01 -8.32
N ILE A 134 8.13 11.02 -7.63
CA ILE A 134 9.28 10.23 -8.06
C ILE A 134 8.87 8.77 -8.08
N SER A 135 9.11 8.06 -9.19
CA SER A 135 8.93 6.61 -9.27
C SER A 135 10.12 5.88 -8.64
N ALA A 136 9.93 4.61 -8.27
CA ALA A 136 11.01 3.77 -7.76
C ALA A 136 12.18 3.65 -8.75
N PHE A 137 11.90 3.61 -10.05
CA PHE A 137 12.91 3.60 -11.11
C PHE A 137 13.73 4.90 -11.18
N GLU A 138 13.08 6.04 -11.04
CA GLU A 138 13.75 7.34 -11.02
C GLU A 138 14.59 7.52 -9.76
N ALA A 139 14.05 7.15 -8.60
CA ALA A 139 14.78 7.16 -7.34
C ALA A 139 16.06 6.33 -7.42
N HIS A 140 15.97 5.11 -7.95
CA HIS A 140 17.14 4.26 -8.16
C HIS A 140 18.18 4.90 -9.10
N SER A 141 17.73 5.52 -10.20
CA SER A 141 18.62 6.25 -11.13
C SER A 141 19.30 7.45 -10.47
N MET A 142 18.58 8.20 -9.62
CA MET A 142 19.13 9.37 -8.91
C MET A 142 20.27 9.00 -7.95
N LEU A 143 20.24 7.80 -7.38
CA LEU A 143 21.27 7.30 -6.47
C LEU A 143 22.56 6.88 -7.18
N SER A 144 22.51 6.62 -8.48
CA SER A 144 23.68 6.14 -9.25
C SER A 144 24.75 7.17 -9.51
N ARG A 145 24.54 8.46 -9.17
CA ARG A 145 25.44 9.60 -9.45
C ARG A 145 25.83 9.79 -10.92
N GLU A 146 25.17 9.11 -11.84
CA GLU A 146 25.41 9.25 -13.28
C GLU A 146 24.90 10.60 -13.78
N LEU A 147 25.52 11.12 -14.87
CA LEU A 147 25.01 12.33 -15.54
C LEU A 147 23.54 12.20 -15.93
N LYS A 148 23.11 10.99 -16.29
CA LYS A 148 21.71 10.66 -16.60
C LYS A 148 20.76 11.01 -15.46
N SER A 149 21.18 10.88 -14.20
CA SER A 149 20.34 11.21 -13.04
C SER A 149 20.01 12.70 -12.96
N ARG A 150 20.98 13.56 -13.30
CA ARG A 150 20.77 15.02 -13.34
C ARG A 150 19.74 15.41 -14.40
N PHE A 151 19.79 14.79 -15.57
CA PHE A 151 18.77 15.00 -16.62
C PHE A 151 17.41 14.48 -16.21
N THR A 152 17.34 13.37 -15.46
CA THR A 152 16.08 12.85 -14.91
C THR A 152 15.46 13.86 -13.93
N ILE A 153 16.23 14.39 -12.99
CA ILE A 153 15.77 15.42 -12.04
C ILE A 153 15.29 16.67 -12.78
N LEU A 154 16.10 17.18 -13.72
CA LEU A 154 15.72 18.34 -14.52
C LEU A 154 14.44 18.09 -15.32
N GLY A 155 14.29 16.90 -15.90
CA GLY A 155 13.09 16.51 -16.65
C GLY A 155 11.85 16.47 -15.78
N ILE A 156 11.94 15.96 -14.53
CA ILE A 156 10.84 15.97 -13.55
C ILE A 156 10.46 17.41 -13.22
N MET A 157 11.45 18.24 -12.91
CA MET A 157 11.24 19.67 -12.59
C MET A 157 10.58 20.40 -13.74
N LEU A 158 11.09 20.26 -14.96
CA LEU A 158 10.53 20.91 -16.14
C LEU A 158 9.08 20.47 -16.37
N LYS A 159 8.77 19.17 -16.33
CA LYS A 159 7.40 18.67 -16.48
C LYS A 159 6.47 19.25 -15.43
N TYR A 160 6.91 19.36 -14.20
CA TYR A 160 6.12 19.91 -13.11
C TYR A 160 5.84 21.41 -13.30
N PHE A 161 6.88 22.22 -13.54
CA PHE A 161 6.73 23.68 -13.64
C PHE A 161 6.08 24.13 -14.94
N LEU A 162 6.31 23.44 -16.05
CA LEU A 162 5.68 23.75 -17.34
C LEU A 162 4.20 23.35 -17.40
N ASP A 163 3.72 22.54 -16.44
CA ASP A 163 2.31 22.17 -16.36
C ASP A 163 1.47 23.27 -15.69
N TYR A 164 1.60 24.49 -16.21
CA TYR A 164 0.91 25.66 -15.69
C TYR A 164 -0.63 25.51 -15.60
N PRO A 165 -1.34 24.95 -16.60
CA PRO A 165 -2.79 24.76 -16.50
C PRO A 165 -3.23 23.89 -15.32
N TRP A 166 -2.40 22.93 -14.89
CA TRP A 166 -2.65 22.12 -13.73
C TRP A 166 -2.24 22.81 -12.43
N ARG A 167 -1.10 23.51 -12.42
CA ARG A 167 -0.59 24.25 -11.25
C ARG A 167 -1.56 25.34 -10.76
N ASN A 168 -2.30 25.97 -11.68
CA ASN A 168 -3.34 26.96 -11.32
C ASN A 168 -4.54 26.31 -10.58
N LYS A 169 -4.75 25.00 -10.70
CA LYS A 169 -5.86 24.29 -10.08
C LYS A 169 -5.48 23.63 -8.75
N THR A 170 -4.26 23.13 -8.65
CA THR A 170 -3.79 22.39 -7.46
C THR A 170 -2.27 22.39 -7.36
N ARG A 171 -1.77 22.27 -6.11
CA ARG A 171 -0.34 22.11 -5.84
C ARG A 171 0.13 20.66 -5.99
N ARG A 172 -0.80 19.70 -6.03
CA ARG A 172 -0.47 18.27 -6.20
C ARG A 172 0.05 18.02 -7.61
N ASP A 173 1.02 17.13 -7.73
CA ASP A 173 1.54 16.74 -9.04
C ASP A 173 0.44 16.09 -9.88
N ARG A 174 0.43 16.38 -11.19
CA ARG A 174 -0.44 15.68 -12.13
C ARG A 174 0.02 14.24 -12.32
N ARG A 175 1.31 14.03 -12.28
CA ARG A 175 1.93 12.71 -12.34
C ARG A 175 1.91 12.07 -10.95
N MET A 176 1.26 10.94 -10.81
CA MET A 176 1.24 10.15 -9.59
C MET A 176 2.05 8.88 -9.78
N THR A 177 2.86 8.54 -8.79
CA THR A 177 3.74 7.36 -8.77
C THR A 177 3.47 6.52 -7.53
N GLY A 178 3.96 5.29 -7.49
CA GLY A 178 3.87 4.44 -6.31
C GLY A 178 2.45 4.25 -5.80
N GLY A 179 2.26 4.26 -4.48
CA GLY A 179 0.95 4.10 -3.85
C GLY A 179 -0.08 5.16 -4.27
N GLN A 180 0.37 6.36 -4.64
CA GLN A 180 -0.50 7.39 -5.19
C GLN A 180 -1.10 6.97 -6.55
N ALA A 181 -0.30 6.35 -7.42
CA ALA A 181 -0.77 5.85 -8.71
C ALA A 181 -1.79 4.71 -8.52
N LEU A 182 -1.49 3.76 -7.60
CA LEU A 182 -2.40 2.67 -7.26
C LEU A 182 -3.74 3.20 -6.77
N VAL A 183 -3.73 4.05 -5.75
CA VAL A 183 -4.98 4.54 -5.12
C VAL A 183 -5.77 5.42 -6.08
N ALA A 184 -5.12 6.33 -6.82
CA ALA A 184 -5.79 7.14 -7.84
C ALA A 184 -6.43 6.28 -8.94
N GLY A 185 -5.74 5.22 -9.37
CA GLY A 185 -6.28 4.25 -10.32
C GLY A 185 -7.51 3.53 -9.77
N LEU A 186 -7.44 3.02 -8.53
CA LEU A 186 -8.56 2.32 -7.89
C LEU A 186 -9.77 3.24 -7.68
N LEU A 187 -9.57 4.47 -7.20
CA LEU A 187 -10.65 5.45 -7.07
C LEU A 187 -11.28 5.79 -8.43
N THR A 188 -10.46 5.91 -9.48
CA THR A 188 -10.96 6.14 -10.84
C THR A 188 -11.80 4.96 -11.35
N ALA A 189 -11.33 3.73 -11.10
CA ALA A 189 -12.06 2.52 -11.49
C ALA A 189 -13.38 2.37 -10.70
N ALA A 190 -13.36 2.65 -9.39
CA ALA A 190 -14.54 2.63 -8.54
C ALA A 190 -15.57 3.67 -8.98
N ASN A 191 -15.16 4.91 -9.27
CA ASN A 191 -16.04 5.96 -9.80
C ASN A 191 -16.67 5.55 -11.14
N LYS A 192 -15.88 4.96 -12.07
CA LYS A 192 -16.41 4.47 -13.34
C LYS A 192 -17.41 3.32 -13.19
N ALA A 193 -17.23 2.50 -12.17
CA ALA A 193 -18.15 1.41 -11.84
C ALA A 193 -19.39 1.88 -11.04
N GLY A 194 -19.54 3.18 -10.78
CA GLY A 194 -20.65 3.73 -10.00
C GLY A 194 -20.64 3.31 -8.53
N VAL A 195 -19.46 2.99 -7.97
CA VAL A 195 -19.34 2.62 -6.56
C VAL A 195 -19.52 3.87 -5.70
N GLU A 196 -20.50 3.83 -4.82
CA GLU A 196 -20.69 4.88 -3.81
C GLU A 196 -19.57 4.79 -2.76
N MET A 197 -18.97 5.95 -2.41
CA MET A 197 -17.82 6.00 -1.51
C MET A 197 -18.02 7.12 -0.45
N TRP A 198 -17.87 6.75 0.82
CA TRP A 198 -18.06 7.65 1.95
C TRP A 198 -16.78 7.77 2.79
N CYS A 199 -16.29 8.98 2.98
CA CYS A 199 -15.33 9.33 4.03
C CYS A 199 -16.04 9.64 5.35
N ASN A 200 -15.28 9.81 6.44
CA ASN A 200 -15.79 10.11 7.78
C ASN A 200 -16.91 9.15 8.21
N SER A 201 -16.76 7.88 7.86
CA SER A 201 -17.78 6.84 8.08
C SER A 201 -17.19 5.60 8.73
N PRO A 202 -16.70 5.72 10.00
CA PRO A 202 -16.10 4.59 10.70
C PRO A 202 -17.09 3.44 10.91
N LEU A 203 -16.60 2.21 10.69
CA LEU A 203 -17.28 0.98 11.08
C LEU A 203 -17.46 0.94 12.61
N LYS A 204 -18.66 0.66 13.07
CA LYS A 204 -18.98 0.44 14.49
C LYS A 204 -19.22 -1.03 14.79
N GLU A 205 -20.05 -1.68 13.99
CA GLU A 205 -20.47 -3.06 14.25
C GLU A 205 -20.74 -3.81 12.95
N LEU A 206 -20.58 -5.13 13.00
CA LEU A 206 -21.13 -6.05 12.00
C LEU A 206 -22.51 -6.52 12.47
N VAL A 207 -23.47 -6.56 11.54
CA VAL A 207 -24.83 -7.00 11.83
C VAL A 207 -24.98 -8.46 11.42
N GLN A 208 -25.47 -9.30 12.32
CA GLN A 208 -25.76 -10.71 12.06
C GLN A 208 -27.27 -10.96 12.08
N ASP A 209 -27.71 -11.95 11.32
CA ASP A 209 -29.03 -12.52 11.42
C ASP A 209 -29.11 -13.64 12.50
N ALA A 210 -30.26 -14.20 12.68
CA ALA A 210 -30.49 -15.27 13.67
C ALA A 210 -29.64 -16.55 13.40
N SER A 211 -29.14 -16.73 12.21
CA SER A 211 -28.24 -17.84 11.85
C SER A 211 -26.75 -17.55 12.13
N GLY A 212 -26.42 -16.34 12.57
CA GLY A 212 -25.05 -15.90 12.74
C GLY A 212 -24.36 -15.38 11.46
N ARG A 213 -25.08 -15.30 10.34
CA ARG A 213 -24.55 -14.77 9.08
C ARG A 213 -24.44 -13.26 9.17
N VAL A 214 -23.32 -12.69 8.74
CA VAL A 214 -23.15 -11.24 8.60
C VAL A 214 -23.98 -10.74 7.42
N THR A 215 -24.96 -9.88 7.71
CA THR A 215 -25.92 -9.32 6.75
C THR A 215 -25.77 -7.83 6.54
N GLY A 216 -24.86 -7.17 7.24
CA GLY A 216 -24.66 -5.74 7.11
C GLY A 216 -23.63 -5.18 8.07
N VAL A 217 -23.58 -3.87 8.12
CA VAL A 217 -22.72 -3.09 9.01
C VAL A 217 -23.48 -1.94 9.62
N ILE A 218 -23.06 -1.50 10.81
CA ILE A 218 -23.40 -0.21 11.37
C ILE A 218 -22.18 0.70 11.22
N VAL A 219 -22.35 1.83 10.55
CA VAL A 219 -21.36 2.89 10.44
C VAL A 219 -21.86 4.15 11.17
N GLU A 220 -20.94 4.99 11.58
CA GLU A 220 -21.31 6.33 12.05
C GLU A 220 -21.06 7.33 10.92
N ARG A 221 -22.08 8.09 10.56
CA ARG A 221 -21.98 9.13 9.53
C ARG A 221 -22.71 10.37 10.00
N ASN A 222 -22.04 11.52 9.93
CA ASN A 222 -22.59 12.81 10.40
C ASN A 222 -23.12 12.74 11.86
N GLY A 223 -22.40 12.02 12.73
CA GLY A 223 -22.79 11.83 14.12
C GLY A 223 -23.97 10.86 14.37
N GLN A 224 -24.47 10.22 13.33
CA GLN A 224 -25.59 9.27 13.43
C GLN A 224 -25.15 7.84 13.05
N ARG A 225 -25.65 6.87 13.79
CA ARG A 225 -25.47 5.45 13.48
C ARG A 225 -26.41 5.07 12.34
N GLN A 226 -25.87 4.50 11.27
CA GLN A 226 -26.61 4.05 10.09
C GLN A 226 -26.33 2.58 9.85
N GLN A 227 -27.41 1.79 9.76
CA GLN A 227 -27.30 0.41 9.33
C GLN A 227 -27.33 0.32 7.81
N ILE A 228 -26.38 -0.44 7.26
CA ILE A 228 -26.27 -0.71 5.82
C ILE A 228 -26.32 -2.20 5.62
N ASN A 229 -27.34 -2.67 4.89
CA ASN A 229 -27.51 -4.08 4.59
C ASN A 229 -26.63 -4.52 3.41
N ALA A 230 -25.99 -5.66 3.53
CA ALA A 230 -25.12 -6.25 2.53
C ALA A 230 -25.73 -7.54 1.96
N ARG A 231 -26.11 -7.51 0.68
CA ARG A 231 -26.73 -8.67 0.01
C ARG A 231 -25.78 -9.85 -0.16
N ARG A 232 -24.50 -9.62 -0.42
CA ARG A 232 -23.51 -10.67 -0.68
C ARG A 232 -22.56 -10.91 0.47
N GLY A 233 -22.23 -9.88 1.24
CA GLY A 233 -21.29 -9.94 2.35
C GLY A 233 -20.59 -8.62 2.59
N VAL A 234 -19.77 -8.58 3.63
CA VAL A 234 -18.96 -7.44 4.04
C VAL A 234 -17.49 -7.80 3.89
N LEU A 235 -16.73 -6.99 3.15
CA LEU A 235 -15.28 -7.10 3.07
C LEU A 235 -14.64 -6.13 4.07
N LEU A 236 -13.85 -6.66 4.99
CA LEU A 236 -13.09 -5.87 5.96
C LEU A 236 -11.69 -5.59 5.41
N GLY A 237 -11.46 -4.37 4.93
CA GLY A 237 -10.18 -3.90 4.39
C GLY A 237 -9.61 -2.71 5.16
N ALA A 238 -9.87 -2.62 6.48
CA ALA A 238 -9.61 -1.44 7.30
C ALA A 238 -8.17 -1.31 7.85
N GLY A 239 -7.21 -2.08 7.30
CA GLY A 239 -5.81 -2.05 7.73
C GLY A 239 -5.56 -2.76 9.05
N GLY A 240 -4.43 -2.46 9.68
CA GLY A 240 -3.95 -3.08 10.90
C GLY A 240 -4.38 -2.38 12.20
N PHE A 241 -3.58 -2.61 13.26
CA PHE A 241 -3.82 -2.01 14.58
C PHE A 241 -2.61 -1.24 15.12
N GLU A 242 -1.65 -0.93 14.28
CA GLU A 242 -0.39 -0.31 14.69
C GLU A 242 -0.52 1.07 15.33
N ARG A 243 -1.68 1.75 15.18
CA ARG A 243 -2.05 3.00 15.86
C ARG A 243 -2.84 2.78 17.15
N ASN A 244 -3.08 1.55 17.57
CA ASN A 244 -3.76 1.20 18.80
C ASN A 244 -2.75 0.72 19.84
N GLN A 245 -2.44 1.55 20.87
CA GLN A 245 -1.45 1.20 21.87
C GLN A 245 -1.85 -0.02 22.69
N GLU A 246 -3.13 -0.13 23.06
CA GLU A 246 -3.64 -1.28 23.82
C GLU A 246 -3.44 -2.62 23.08
N MET A 247 -3.83 -2.66 21.80
CA MET A 247 -3.61 -3.86 20.99
C MET A 247 -2.11 -4.13 20.75
N ARG A 248 -1.29 -3.10 20.61
CA ARG A 248 0.17 -3.28 20.54
C ARG A 248 0.72 -3.89 21.83
N ASP A 249 0.31 -3.38 22.98
CA ASP A 249 0.75 -3.88 24.28
C ASP A 249 0.29 -5.31 24.54
N GLN A 250 -0.87 -5.67 24.01
CA GLN A 250 -1.44 -7.02 24.11
C GLN A 250 -0.72 -8.03 23.20
N TYR A 251 -0.40 -7.65 21.96
CA TYR A 251 0.00 -8.61 20.93
C TYR A 251 1.48 -8.51 20.52
N LEU A 252 2.08 -7.33 20.54
CA LEU A 252 3.42 -7.14 19.99
C LEU A 252 4.50 -7.23 21.07
N ASN A 253 5.72 -7.56 20.64
CA ASN A 253 6.90 -7.54 21.50
C ASN A 253 7.19 -6.14 22.02
N LYS A 254 7.61 -6.05 23.29
CA LYS A 254 7.98 -4.78 23.94
C LYS A 254 9.49 -4.53 23.85
N PRO A 255 9.91 -3.26 23.78
CA PRO A 255 9.09 -2.04 23.84
C PRO A 255 8.37 -1.76 22.53
N THR A 256 7.12 -1.25 22.59
CA THR A 256 6.33 -0.89 21.43
C THR A 256 5.50 0.36 21.69
N LYS A 257 5.47 1.30 20.73
CA LYS A 257 4.70 2.54 20.83
C LYS A 257 3.94 2.81 19.52
N ALA A 258 2.68 3.19 19.67
CA ALA A 258 1.83 3.49 18.52
C ALA A 258 2.32 4.70 17.70
N GLU A 259 3.03 5.63 18.33
CA GLU A 259 3.64 6.78 17.68
C GLU A 259 4.77 6.43 16.69
N TRP A 260 5.47 5.31 16.91
CA TRP A 260 6.60 4.89 16.05
C TRP A 260 6.20 4.43 14.65
N THR A 261 4.92 4.36 14.35
CA THR A 261 4.46 3.87 13.05
C THR A 261 4.43 4.97 11.99
N ALA A 262 4.77 4.58 10.75
CA ALA A 262 4.71 5.44 9.57
C ALA A 262 3.31 5.48 8.91
N THR A 263 2.30 4.86 9.50
CA THR A 263 0.94 4.82 8.95
C THR A 263 0.16 6.10 9.27
N PRO A 264 -0.95 6.39 8.55
CA PRO A 264 -1.68 7.63 8.72
C PRO A 264 -2.23 7.81 10.15
N VAL A 265 -2.19 9.03 10.65
CA VAL A 265 -2.86 9.39 11.90
C VAL A 265 -4.38 9.22 11.74
N GLY A 266 -5.03 8.69 12.78
CA GLY A 266 -6.49 8.43 12.79
C GLY A 266 -6.93 7.12 12.12
N GLY A 267 -6.03 6.47 11.34
CA GLY A 267 -6.26 5.15 10.74
C GLY A 267 -5.68 3.99 11.57
N ASN A 268 -5.85 2.77 11.08
CA ASN A 268 -5.18 1.55 11.54
C ASN A 268 -5.24 1.31 13.06
N THR A 269 -6.45 1.42 13.64
CA THR A 269 -6.70 1.26 15.08
C THR A 269 -7.32 -0.08 15.44
N GLY A 270 -7.32 -1.05 14.51
CA GLY A 270 -7.81 -2.40 14.76
C GLY A 270 -9.33 -2.53 14.75
N ASP A 271 -10.05 -1.61 14.11
CA ASP A 271 -11.53 -1.61 14.13
C ASP A 271 -12.11 -2.87 13.49
N ALA A 272 -11.56 -3.29 12.33
CA ALA A 272 -11.99 -4.52 11.67
C ALA A 272 -11.68 -5.78 12.49
N HIS A 273 -10.57 -5.82 13.22
CA HIS A 273 -10.22 -6.91 14.10
C HIS A 273 -11.27 -7.07 15.22
N ARG A 274 -11.57 -5.95 15.92
CA ARG A 274 -12.57 -5.96 17.00
C ARG A 274 -13.97 -6.28 16.48
N ALA A 275 -14.37 -5.69 15.36
CA ALA A 275 -15.67 -5.98 14.76
C ALA A 275 -15.80 -7.46 14.33
N GLY A 276 -14.73 -8.04 13.78
CA GLY A 276 -14.68 -9.45 13.43
C GLY A 276 -14.78 -10.36 14.66
N GLN A 277 -14.00 -10.08 15.72
CA GLN A 277 -14.07 -10.84 16.98
C GLN A 277 -15.46 -10.80 17.60
N ALA A 278 -16.13 -9.65 17.57
CA ALA A 278 -17.46 -9.47 18.15
C ALA A 278 -18.51 -10.41 17.50
N VAL A 279 -18.28 -10.87 16.27
CA VAL A 279 -19.14 -11.82 15.54
C VAL A 279 -18.52 -13.22 15.45
N GLY A 280 -17.54 -13.54 16.28
CA GLY A 280 -16.94 -14.88 16.39
C GLY A 280 -15.78 -15.17 15.46
N ALA A 281 -15.24 -14.19 14.75
CA ALA A 281 -14.04 -14.40 13.93
C ALA A 281 -12.81 -14.66 14.81
N GLN A 282 -11.98 -15.60 14.39
CA GLN A 282 -10.70 -15.89 15.04
C GLN A 282 -9.61 -14.94 14.51
N LEU A 283 -8.77 -14.45 15.42
CA LEU A 283 -7.55 -13.72 15.08
C LEU A 283 -6.37 -14.69 15.13
N ALA A 284 -5.45 -14.55 14.18
CA ALA A 284 -4.23 -15.35 14.11
C ALA A 284 -3.02 -14.47 13.81
N LEU A 285 -1.83 -14.91 14.25
CA LEU A 285 -0.55 -14.25 13.99
C LEU A 285 -0.52 -12.79 14.46
N MET A 286 -1.21 -12.47 15.53
CA MET A 286 -1.32 -11.10 16.05
C MET A 286 -0.01 -10.57 16.63
N ASP A 287 0.91 -11.45 17.00
CA ASP A 287 2.27 -11.16 17.46
C ASP A 287 3.23 -10.87 16.30
N TRP A 288 2.77 -11.02 15.08
CA TRP A 288 3.56 -10.77 13.87
C TRP A 288 3.34 -9.36 13.36
N SER A 289 4.43 -8.69 13.06
CA SER A 289 4.41 -7.36 12.42
C SER A 289 5.45 -7.28 11.32
N TRP A 290 5.12 -6.57 10.26
CA TRP A 290 6.11 -6.16 9.28
C TRP A 290 6.77 -4.88 9.76
N GLY A 291 8.00 -5.03 10.27
CA GLY A 291 8.77 -3.94 10.84
C GLY A 291 9.69 -3.27 9.82
N VAL A 292 9.74 -1.96 9.86
CA VAL A 292 10.71 -1.13 9.15
C VAL A 292 11.28 -0.11 10.14
N PRO A 293 12.56 0.22 10.08
CA PRO A 293 13.10 1.34 10.84
C PRO A 293 12.34 2.62 10.51
N THR A 294 11.95 3.37 11.53
CA THR A 294 11.24 4.64 11.37
C THR A 294 12.04 5.76 12.02
N MET A 295 11.88 6.96 11.51
CA MET A 295 12.57 8.17 11.99
C MET A 295 11.54 9.25 12.30
N ASP A 296 11.70 9.90 13.42
CA ASP A 296 10.97 11.13 13.72
C ASP A 296 11.53 12.27 12.88
N VAL A 297 10.68 12.86 12.05
CA VAL A 297 11.04 14.00 11.20
C VAL A 297 10.27 15.21 11.71
N PRO A 298 10.96 16.26 12.19
CA PRO A 298 10.30 17.44 12.73
C PRO A 298 9.26 18.01 11.77
N LYS A 299 8.08 18.32 12.30
CA LYS A 299 6.90 18.87 11.57
C LYS A 299 6.17 17.88 10.65
N GLU A 300 6.55 16.61 10.59
CA GLU A 300 5.73 15.59 9.95
C GLU A 300 4.70 15.04 10.95
N PRO A 301 3.48 14.71 10.49
CA PRO A 301 2.42 14.25 11.39
C PRO A 301 2.61 12.80 11.86
N ALA A 302 3.52 12.05 11.24
CA ALA A 302 3.83 10.66 11.55
C ALA A 302 5.30 10.39 11.29
N PHE A 303 5.84 9.38 11.95
CA PHE A 303 7.19 8.89 11.69
C PHE A 303 7.34 8.48 10.23
N ARG A 304 8.52 8.70 9.67
CA ARG A 304 8.86 8.32 8.30
C ARG A 304 9.50 6.94 8.29
N GLY A 305 9.00 6.02 7.47
CA GLY A 305 9.66 4.73 7.23
C GLY A 305 10.94 4.92 6.41
N ILE A 306 12.04 4.33 6.88
CA ILE A 306 13.36 4.38 6.22
C ILE A 306 13.50 3.11 5.37
N PHE A 307 13.06 3.17 4.12
CA PHE A 307 13.10 2.02 3.21
C PHE A 307 14.34 2.04 2.31
N VAL A 308 14.54 3.13 1.59
CA VAL A 308 15.60 3.30 0.59
C VAL A 308 16.90 3.69 1.26
N GLU A 309 16.85 4.59 2.23
CA GLU A 309 18.01 5.18 2.90
C GLU A 309 18.91 4.12 3.52
N ARG A 310 18.31 3.10 4.17
CA ARG A 310 19.06 1.98 4.76
C ARG A 310 19.76 1.08 3.76
N SER A 311 19.37 1.16 2.48
CA SER A 311 19.94 0.36 1.39
C SER A 311 21.05 1.10 0.66
N LEU A 312 21.30 2.37 1.02
CA LEU A 312 22.32 3.18 0.36
C LEU A 312 23.72 2.86 0.87
N PRO A 313 24.75 2.91 0.02
CA PRO A 313 26.13 2.81 0.45
C PRO A 313 26.47 3.88 1.51
N GLY A 314 27.11 3.46 2.57
CA GLY A 314 27.49 4.36 3.68
C GLY A 314 26.41 4.53 4.77
N CYS A 315 25.28 3.84 4.65
CA CYS A 315 24.28 3.75 5.71
C CYS A 315 24.41 2.42 6.46
N MET A 316 24.42 2.48 7.78
CA MET A 316 24.48 1.32 8.66
C MET A 316 23.54 1.54 9.86
N VAL A 317 22.78 0.51 10.20
CA VAL A 317 21.95 0.51 11.41
C VAL A 317 22.74 -0.19 12.52
N VAL A 318 22.97 0.51 13.61
CA VAL A 318 23.66 -0.01 14.79
C VAL A 318 22.75 0.06 16.02
N ASN A 319 23.07 -0.73 17.04
CA ASN A 319 22.42 -0.60 18.34
C ASN A 319 23.09 0.51 19.18
N SER A 320 22.63 0.70 20.44
CA SER A 320 23.18 1.72 21.35
C SER A 320 24.64 1.54 21.73
N LYS A 321 25.27 0.44 21.34
CA LYS A 321 26.68 0.14 21.61
C LYS A 321 27.58 0.31 20.38
N GLY A 322 27.01 0.66 19.24
CA GLY A 322 27.71 0.84 17.96
C GLY A 322 27.78 -0.42 17.11
#